data_4cacc216b6127294765a68b3cd5c622d
#
_entry.id   4cacc216b6127294765a68b3cd5c622d
#
_cell.length_a   1.000
_cell.length_b   1.000
_cell.length_c   1.000
_cell.angle_alpha   90.00
_cell.angle_beta   90.00
_cell.angle_gamma   90.00
#
_symmetry.space_group_name_H-M   'P 1'
#
loop_
_entity.id
_entity.type
_entity.pdbx_description
1 polymer ?
#
loop_
_entity_poly.entity_id
_entity_poly.type
_entity_poly.pdbx_seq_one_letter_code
_entity_poly.pdbx_strand_id
1 'polypeptide(L)'
;MPKNRRLPRQIIALIVVGVLALAAVTGWIISTVSKSGGNPFTATEPYVYPDSEASKALATATSDQVAAFTRLAETPTSIWVLPEAHATADVGNFVATVAGNAEAADRVAVFVVYGIPNRDCANESAGGLSAEEYPAWVSSIAAGLEGHKSVVILEPDALALSTSCESGDDRAAQINDAIDRLVPSGATIYLDGGHSTWLPAAQQADLLNAAGIAKVRGFASNVSNYNATDSEKSYGAEVSSLTNGSHFVIDTGRNGNGSNGEWCNPSDRALGEAPTVVDDGSALDALLWIKNPGESDGACNGGPAAGLWWPQGAVDLAN
;
A
#
# COMPACT_ATOMS: atom_id res chain seq x y z
N MET A 1 65.12 10.04 22.34
CA MET A 1 64.12 10.90 21.68
C MET A 1 63.62 10.22 20.42
N PRO A 2 62.37 9.81 20.31
CA PRO A 2 61.85 9.14 19.11
C PRO A 2 61.56 10.19 18.02
N LYS A 3 62.06 9.95 16.81
CA LYS A 3 61.81 10.78 15.63
C LYS A 3 60.38 10.56 15.14
N ASN A 4 59.51 11.58 15.26
CA ASN A 4 58.19 11.62 14.63
C ASN A 4 58.37 11.57 13.08
N ARG A 5 58.10 10.42 12.47
CA ARG A 5 57.94 10.28 11.02
C ARG A 5 56.57 10.83 10.62
N ARG A 6 56.52 12.03 10.06
CA ARG A 6 55.30 12.54 9.40
C ARG A 6 55.10 11.77 8.08
N LEU A 7 53.95 11.12 7.92
CA LEU A 7 53.56 10.53 6.65
C LEU A 7 53.52 11.61 5.54
N PRO A 8 54.01 11.27 4.34
CA PRO A 8 53.98 12.24 3.23
C PRO A 8 52.52 12.58 2.84
N ARG A 9 52.27 13.87 2.57
CA ARG A 9 50.97 14.41 2.20
C ARG A 9 50.24 13.64 1.08
N GLN A 10 50.96 12.98 0.20
CA GLN A 10 50.43 12.15 -0.88
C GLN A 10 49.72 10.87 -0.38
N ILE A 11 50.19 10.27 0.71
CA ILE A 11 49.58 9.07 1.29
C ILE A 11 48.24 9.44 2.00
N ILE A 12 48.21 10.61 2.65
CA ILE A 12 46.99 11.13 3.30
C ILE A 12 45.93 11.42 2.24
N ALA A 13 46.29 12.01 1.09
CA ALA A 13 45.35 12.28 0.00
C ALA A 13 44.74 10.98 -0.60
N LEU A 14 45.57 9.94 -0.77
CA LEU A 14 45.11 8.63 -1.28
C LEU A 14 44.19 7.91 -0.30
N ILE A 15 44.40 8.02 1.01
CA ILE A 15 43.52 7.44 2.03
C ILE A 15 42.16 8.16 2.06
N VAL A 16 42.15 9.50 1.98
CA VAL A 16 40.88 10.29 1.96
C VAL A 16 40.07 10.01 0.70
N VAL A 17 40.70 9.89 -0.46
CA VAL A 17 40.01 9.54 -1.72
C VAL A 17 39.47 8.10 -1.65
N GLY A 18 40.25 7.15 -1.07
CA GLY A 18 39.80 5.78 -0.88
C GLY A 18 38.58 5.66 0.05
N VAL A 19 38.57 6.39 1.17
CA VAL A 19 37.44 6.39 2.11
C VAL A 19 36.19 7.04 1.51
N LEU A 20 36.34 8.13 0.75
CA LEU A 20 35.22 8.77 0.05
C LEU A 20 34.66 7.90 -1.07
N ALA A 21 35.51 7.18 -1.80
CA ALA A 21 35.07 6.23 -2.81
C ALA A 21 34.34 5.02 -2.19
N LEU A 22 34.82 4.48 -1.05
CA LEU A 22 34.13 3.41 -0.32
C LEU A 22 32.77 3.88 0.22
N ALA A 23 32.67 5.08 0.78
CA ALA A 23 31.41 5.65 1.27
C ALA A 23 30.41 5.90 0.13
N ALA A 24 30.88 6.34 -1.04
CA ALA A 24 30.05 6.53 -2.22
C ALA A 24 29.53 5.20 -2.79
N VAL A 25 30.39 4.16 -2.83
CA VAL A 25 30.00 2.82 -3.30
C VAL A 25 29.06 2.13 -2.32
N THR A 26 29.28 2.24 -1.01
CA THR A 26 28.37 1.67 -0.01
C THR A 26 27.03 2.42 0.03
N GLY A 27 27.04 3.76 -0.09
CA GLY A 27 25.81 4.54 -0.21
C GLY A 27 25.02 4.22 -1.48
N TRP A 28 25.69 4.00 -2.60
CA TRP A 28 25.08 3.60 -3.87
C TRP A 28 24.52 2.17 -3.82
N ILE A 29 25.25 1.23 -3.21
CA ILE A 29 24.80 -0.15 -3.02
C ILE A 29 23.57 -0.20 -2.09
N ILE A 30 23.53 0.59 -1.02
CA ILE A 30 22.38 0.65 -0.11
C ILE A 30 21.15 1.24 -0.82
N SER A 31 21.32 2.29 -1.62
CA SER A 31 20.19 2.89 -2.38
C SER A 31 19.68 2.00 -3.52
N THR A 32 20.50 1.11 -4.07
CA THR A 32 20.08 0.16 -5.11
C THR A 32 19.45 -1.12 -4.53
N VAL A 33 19.85 -1.54 -3.33
CA VAL A 33 19.29 -2.75 -2.70
C VAL A 33 17.81 -2.59 -2.33
N SER A 34 17.35 -1.40 -1.93
CA SER A 34 15.93 -1.17 -1.62
C SER A 34 15.00 -1.14 -2.85
N LYS A 35 15.53 -0.82 -4.04
CA LYS A 35 14.74 -0.80 -5.30
C LYS A 35 14.95 -2.06 -6.16
N SER A 36 15.90 -2.94 -5.84
CA SER A 36 16.33 -4.07 -6.67
C SER A 36 15.62 -5.40 -6.36
N GLY A 37 14.67 -5.43 -5.44
CA GLY A 37 13.76 -6.56 -5.32
C GLY A 37 12.94 -6.68 -6.63
N GLY A 38 12.87 -7.88 -7.23
CA GLY A 38 11.98 -8.13 -8.38
C GLY A 38 10.53 -7.79 -8.04
N ASN A 39 9.66 -7.75 -9.05
CA ASN A 39 8.23 -7.61 -8.84
C ASN A 39 7.75 -8.74 -7.88
N PRO A 40 7.13 -8.42 -6.73
CA PRO A 40 6.77 -9.41 -5.71
C PRO A 40 5.73 -10.43 -6.20
N PHE A 41 5.02 -10.10 -7.27
CA PHE A 41 3.92 -10.91 -7.80
C PHE A 41 4.36 -11.87 -8.92
N THR A 42 5.56 -11.74 -9.49
CA THR A 42 6.01 -12.62 -10.60
C THR A 42 6.27 -14.05 -10.17
N ALA A 43 6.63 -14.28 -8.91
CA ALA A 43 6.89 -15.61 -8.37
C ALA A 43 5.67 -16.22 -7.65
N THR A 44 4.75 -15.40 -7.15
CA THR A 44 3.61 -15.84 -6.32
C THR A 44 2.41 -14.92 -6.56
N GLU A 45 1.24 -15.51 -6.84
CA GLU A 45 -0.01 -14.74 -6.95
C GLU A 45 -0.50 -14.25 -5.59
N PRO A 46 -1.32 -13.18 -5.54
CA PRO A 46 -1.95 -12.73 -4.31
C PRO A 46 -2.82 -13.81 -3.64
N TYR A 47 -2.88 -13.78 -2.31
CA TYR A 47 -3.61 -14.75 -1.48
C TYR A 47 -5.11 -14.43 -1.44
N VAL A 48 -5.94 -15.45 -1.65
CA VAL A 48 -7.37 -15.38 -1.39
C VAL A 48 -7.60 -15.61 0.10
N TYR A 49 -8.00 -14.56 0.83
CA TYR A 49 -8.20 -14.63 2.27
C TYR A 49 -9.53 -15.31 2.61
N PRO A 50 -9.51 -16.49 3.26
CA PRO A 50 -10.74 -17.28 3.46
C PRO A 50 -11.71 -16.66 4.47
N ASP A 51 -11.23 -15.77 5.36
CA ASP A 51 -12.05 -15.08 6.35
C ASP A 51 -12.50 -13.68 5.89
N SER A 52 -12.46 -13.41 4.57
CA SER A 52 -12.97 -12.15 4.00
C SER A 52 -14.48 -12.00 4.22
N GLU A 53 -14.98 -10.76 4.24
CA GLU A 53 -16.43 -10.51 4.36
C GLU A 53 -17.21 -11.12 3.19
N ALA A 54 -16.64 -11.17 1.98
CA ALA A 54 -17.22 -11.85 0.83
C ALA A 54 -17.36 -13.38 1.09
N SER A 55 -16.33 -14.02 1.64
CA SER A 55 -16.37 -15.46 1.99
C SER A 55 -17.41 -15.76 3.07
N LYS A 56 -17.49 -14.92 4.10
CA LYS A 56 -18.51 -15.05 5.15
C LYS A 56 -19.92 -14.85 4.60
N ALA A 57 -20.11 -13.85 3.74
CA ALA A 57 -21.40 -13.57 3.12
C ALA A 57 -21.86 -14.70 2.18
N LEU A 58 -20.93 -15.31 1.43
CA LEU A 58 -21.22 -16.45 0.55
C LEU A 58 -21.84 -17.63 1.31
N ALA A 59 -21.42 -17.87 2.54
CA ALA A 59 -21.95 -18.97 3.37
C ALA A 59 -23.45 -18.83 3.67
N THR A 60 -24.01 -17.63 3.56
CA THR A 60 -25.42 -17.32 3.84
C THR A 60 -26.14 -16.69 2.65
N ALA A 61 -25.53 -16.72 1.46
CA ALA A 61 -26.04 -16.08 0.25
C ALA A 61 -27.36 -16.69 -0.22
N THR A 62 -28.25 -15.83 -0.69
CA THR A 62 -29.47 -16.26 -1.40
C THR A 62 -29.13 -16.64 -2.84
N SER A 63 -30.04 -17.37 -3.52
CA SER A 63 -29.80 -17.91 -4.86
C SER A 63 -29.42 -16.85 -5.92
N ASP A 64 -29.92 -15.63 -5.77
CA ASP A 64 -29.63 -14.47 -6.62
C ASP A 64 -28.28 -13.81 -6.28
N GLN A 65 -27.75 -14.02 -5.09
CA GLN A 65 -26.47 -13.46 -4.61
C GLN A 65 -25.28 -14.41 -4.86
N VAL A 66 -25.53 -15.73 -4.92
CA VAL A 66 -24.44 -16.75 -4.95
C VAL A 66 -23.40 -16.46 -6.03
N ALA A 67 -23.83 -16.12 -7.25
CA ALA A 67 -22.89 -15.90 -8.36
C ALA A 67 -21.95 -14.70 -8.09
N ALA A 68 -22.51 -13.59 -7.63
CA ALA A 68 -21.75 -12.38 -7.29
C ALA A 68 -20.80 -12.64 -6.11
N PHE A 69 -21.30 -13.22 -5.02
CA PHE A 69 -20.49 -13.46 -3.82
C PHE A 69 -19.42 -14.53 -4.06
N THR A 70 -19.66 -15.55 -4.86
CA THR A 70 -18.64 -16.53 -5.27
C THR A 70 -17.50 -15.82 -6.01
N ARG A 71 -17.81 -14.96 -7.00
CA ARG A 71 -16.81 -14.21 -7.73
C ARG A 71 -15.94 -13.35 -6.80
N LEU A 72 -16.56 -12.67 -5.83
CA LEU A 72 -15.85 -11.81 -4.87
C LEU A 72 -15.02 -12.63 -3.87
N ALA A 73 -15.55 -13.74 -3.37
CA ALA A 73 -14.88 -14.60 -2.39
C ALA A 73 -13.68 -15.36 -2.97
N GLU A 74 -13.73 -15.71 -4.26
CA GLU A 74 -12.68 -16.48 -4.94
C GLU A 74 -11.62 -15.60 -5.61
N THR A 75 -11.83 -14.29 -5.65
CA THR A 75 -10.84 -13.33 -6.21
C THR A 75 -9.95 -12.79 -5.09
N PRO A 76 -8.62 -12.78 -5.25
CA PRO A 76 -7.72 -12.19 -4.26
C PRO A 76 -8.03 -10.72 -4.03
N THR A 77 -8.18 -10.32 -2.77
CA THR A 77 -8.30 -8.93 -2.33
C THR A 77 -7.27 -8.63 -1.26
N SER A 78 -6.96 -7.35 -1.03
CA SER A 78 -6.07 -6.98 0.05
C SER A 78 -6.75 -7.13 1.41
N ILE A 79 -5.93 -7.38 2.44
CA ILE A 79 -6.38 -7.60 3.81
C ILE A 79 -6.14 -6.33 4.61
N TRP A 80 -7.24 -5.64 4.96
CA TRP A 80 -7.17 -4.37 5.68
C TRP A 80 -6.89 -4.61 7.15
N VAL A 81 -5.85 -3.94 7.65
CA VAL A 81 -5.39 -3.98 9.04
C VAL A 81 -5.69 -2.63 9.67
N LEU A 82 -6.69 -2.62 10.55
CA LEU A 82 -7.16 -1.43 11.27
C LEU A 82 -6.94 -1.62 12.77
N PRO A 83 -6.54 -0.59 13.52
CA PRO A 83 -6.30 -0.71 14.96
C PRO A 83 -7.58 -1.00 15.75
N GLU A 84 -8.74 -0.64 15.23
CA GLU A 84 -10.06 -0.93 15.83
C GLU A 84 -10.39 -2.43 15.80
N ALA A 85 -9.87 -3.16 14.80
CA ALA A 85 -10.04 -4.62 14.68
C ALA A 85 -8.84 -5.39 15.28
N HIS A 86 -7.64 -4.81 15.22
CA HIS A 86 -6.40 -5.46 15.61
C HIS A 86 -5.55 -4.50 16.46
N ALA A 87 -5.73 -4.56 17.77
CA ALA A 87 -4.97 -3.75 18.72
C ALA A 87 -3.46 -4.08 18.67
N THR A 88 -2.62 -3.17 19.18
CA THR A 88 -1.16 -3.32 19.20
C THR A 88 -0.69 -4.66 19.78
N ALA A 89 -1.40 -5.21 20.77
CA ALA A 89 -1.04 -6.48 21.40
C ALA A 89 -1.27 -7.70 20.46
N ASP A 90 -2.20 -7.60 19.51
CA ASP A 90 -2.69 -8.74 18.73
C ASP A 90 -2.31 -8.66 17.25
N VAL A 91 -2.09 -7.45 16.71
CA VAL A 91 -1.89 -7.21 15.29
C VAL A 91 -0.69 -7.98 14.72
N GLY A 92 0.41 -8.10 15.46
CA GLY A 92 1.59 -8.86 15.04
C GLY A 92 1.26 -10.35 14.83
N ASN A 93 0.53 -10.96 15.76
CA ASN A 93 0.09 -12.34 15.61
C ASN A 93 -0.89 -12.54 14.46
N PHE A 94 -1.78 -11.58 14.23
CA PHE A 94 -2.72 -11.62 13.12
C PHE A 94 -1.98 -11.63 11.78
N VAL A 95 -1.10 -10.65 11.52
CA VAL A 95 -0.39 -10.56 10.23
C VAL A 95 0.56 -11.75 10.02
N ALA A 96 1.23 -12.24 11.08
CA ALA A 96 2.08 -13.43 11.02
C ALA A 96 1.28 -14.68 10.62
N THR A 97 0.11 -14.87 11.23
CA THR A 97 -0.78 -16.01 10.92
C THR A 97 -1.24 -15.97 9.47
N VAL A 98 -1.70 -14.80 9.00
CA VAL A 98 -2.19 -14.66 7.63
C VAL A 98 -1.07 -14.81 6.61
N ALA A 99 0.10 -14.19 6.84
CA ALA A 99 1.26 -14.32 5.97
C ALA A 99 1.76 -15.76 5.91
N GLY A 100 1.83 -16.47 7.05
CA GLY A 100 2.19 -17.89 7.09
C GLY A 100 1.19 -18.80 6.34
N ASN A 101 -0.11 -18.50 6.44
CA ASN A 101 -1.14 -19.23 5.69
C ASN A 101 -1.03 -18.98 4.17
N ALA A 102 -0.73 -17.76 3.78
CA ALA A 102 -0.49 -17.41 2.37
C ALA A 102 0.72 -18.16 1.82
N GLU A 103 1.84 -18.19 2.54
CA GLU A 103 3.05 -18.93 2.15
C GLU A 103 2.79 -20.44 2.07
N ALA A 104 2.04 -21.00 3.02
CA ALA A 104 1.64 -22.42 2.99
C ALA A 104 0.79 -22.78 1.75
N ALA A 105 0.08 -21.80 1.18
CA ALA A 105 -0.70 -21.92 -0.05
C ALA A 105 0.10 -21.56 -1.31
N ASP A 106 1.41 -21.26 -1.20
CA ASP A 106 2.26 -20.72 -2.28
C ASP A 106 1.69 -19.43 -2.88
N ARG A 107 1.30 -18.50 -2.00
CA ARG A 107 0.71 -17.19 -2.31
C ARG A 107 1.40 -16.10 -1.52
N VAL A 108 1.16 -14.83 -1.89
CA VAL A 108 1.63 -13.65 -1.16
C VAL A 108 0.46 -12.88 -0.56
N ALA A 109 0.52 -12.64 0.75
CA ALA A 109 -0.47 -11.79 1.40
C ALA A 109 -0.22 -10.31 1.06
N VAL A 110 -1.29 -9.59 0.72
CA VAL A 110 -1.28 -8.15 0.48
C VAL A 110 -2.06 -7.48 1.61
N PHE A 111 -1.37 -6.79 2.50
CA PHE A 111 -1.97 -6.08 3.62
C PHE A 111 -2.14 -4.60 3.29
N VAL A 112 -3.23 -3.99 3.75
CA VAL A 112 -3.39 -2.54 3.79
C VAL A 112 -3.28 -2.10 5.23
N VAL A 113 -2.23 -1.37 5.57
CA VAL A 113 -2.04 -0.77 6.91
C VAL A 113 -2.74 0.57 6.92
N TYR A 114 -3.76 0.72 7.78
CA TYR A 114 -4.65 1.88 7.79
C TYR A 114 -4.99 2.31 9.21
N GLY A 115 -4.05 2.98 9.87
CA GLY A 115 -4.13 3.32 11.28
C GLY A 115 -3.50 4.65 11.68
N ILE A 116 -3.07 5.46 10.71
CA ILE A 116 -2.40 6.75 10.94
C ILE A 116 -3.25 7.70 11.82
N PRO A 117 -2.65 8.53 12.67
CA PRO A 117 -3.37 9.53 13.46
C PRO A 117 -4.26 10.43 12.61
N ASN A 118 -5.45 10.75 13.10
CA ASN A 118 -6.46 11.54 12.36
C ASN A 118 -6.73 10.99 10.96
N ARG A 119 -6.80 9.67 10.84
CA ARG A 119 -7.11 8.96 9.60
C ARG A 119 -8.34 9.56 8.94
N ASP A 120 -8.30 9.69 7.61
CA ASP A 120 -9.38 10.17 6.76
C ASP A 120 -9.87 11.61 7.09
N CYS A 121 -9.11 12.38 7.89
CA CYS A 121 -9.44 13.78 8.21
C CYS A 121 -10.88 14.02 8.68
N ALA A 122 -11.43 13.11 9.49
CA ALA A 122 -12.79 13.13 10.02
C ALA A 122 -13.90 12.86 8.98
N ASN A 123 -13.57 12.27 7.82
CA ASN A 123 -14.56 11.78 6.86
C ASN A 123 -15.15 10.41 7.29
N GLU A 124 -15.70 9.64 6.34
CA GLU A 124 -16.46 8.41 6.60
C GLU A 124 -15.63 7.29 7.27
N SER A 125 -14.32 7.24 7.02
CA SER A 125 -13.39 6.26 7.62
C SER A 125 -12.57 6.85 8.78
N ALA A 126 -13.07 7.92 9.42
CA ALA A 126 -12.41 8.58 10.53
C ALA A 126 -11.99 7.60 11.65
N GLY A 127 -10.82 7.83 12.23
CA GLY A 127 -10.27 6.94 13.27
C GLY A 127 -8.74 7.01 13.32
N GLY A 128 -8.14 5.84 13.48
CA GLY A 128 -6.71 5.69 13.64
C GLY A 128 -6.25 5.83 15.09
N LEU A 129 -4.97 5.70 15.31
CA LEU A 129 -4.33 5.75 16.63
C LEU A 129 -3.90 7.18 16.99
N SER A 130 -3.53 7.40 18.25
CA SER A 130 -2.81 8.62 18.61
C SER A 130 -1.38 8.61 18.04
N ALA A 131 -0.76 9.80 17.97
CA ALA A 131 0.62 9.92 17.50
C ALA A 131 1.62 9.14 18.38
N GLU A 132 1.30 8.92 19.67
CA GLU A 132 2.11 8.12 20.58
C GLU A 132 1.94 6.61 20.38
N GLU A 133 0.74 6.15 19.99
CA GLU A 133 0.41 4.73 19.85
C GLU A 133 0.76 4.15 18.49
N TYR A 134 0.60 4.94 17.42
CA TYR A 134 0.81 4.50 16.04
C TYR A 134 2.19 3.86 15.79
N PRO A 135 3.32 4.43 16.25
CA PRO A 135 4.63 3.81 16.06
C PRO A 135 4.78 2.41 16.66
N ALA A 136 4.18 2.17 17.84
CA ALA A 136 4.22 0.85 18.50
C ALA A 136 3.37 -0.17 17.74
N TRP A 137 2.22 0.23 17.22
CA TRP A 137 1.33 -0.61 16.43
C TRP A 137 1.99 -1.03 15.12
N VAL A 138 2.60 -0.10 14.37
CA VAL A 138 3.36 -0.40 13.15
C VAL A 138 4.55 -1.32 13.45
N SER A 139 5.25 -1.11 14.58
CA SER A 139 6.35 -2.00 14.98
C SER A 139 5.86 -3.43 15.27
N SER A 140 4.66 -3.59 15.84
CA SER A 140 4.04 -4.90 16.05
C SER A 140 3.70 -5.60 14.74
N ILE A 141 3.18 -4.84 13.74
CA ILE A 141 2.98 -5.36 12.38
C ILE A 141 4.31 -5.81 11.78
N ALA A 142 5.33 -4.97 11.83
CA ALA A 142 6.66 -5.29 11.28
C ALA A 142 7.23 -6.58 11.89
N ALA A 143 7.14 -6.74 13.21
CA ALA A 143 7.57 -7.96 13.90
C ALA A 143 6.79 -9.20 13.43
N GLY A 144 5.49 -9.07 13.19
CA GLY A 144 4.66 -10.16 12.67
C GLY A 144 4.94 -10.53 11.21
N LEU A 145 5.48 -9.61 10.42
CA LEU A 145 5.84 -9.83 9.02
C LEU A 145 7.28 -10.34 8.85
N GLU A 146 8.11 -10.31 9.90
CA GLU A 146 9.52 -10.72 9.82
C GLU A 146 9.63 -12.20 9.39
N GLY A 147 10.39 -12.44 8.32
CA GLY A 147 10.61 -13.78 7.78
C GLY A 147 9.51 -14.25 6.82
N HIS A 148 8.44 -13.47 6.62
CA HIS A 148 7.36 -13.78 5.68
C HIS A 148 7.42 -12.93 4.42
N LYS A 149 7.21 -13.56 3.26
CA LYS A 149 6.98 -12.81 2.02
C LYS A 149 5.60 -12.15 2.09
N SER A 150 5.58 -10.83 2.06
CA SER A 150 4.35 -10.06 2.14
C SER A 150 4.46 -8.74 1.37
N VAL A 151 3.31 -8.18 1.02
CA VAL A 151 3.17 -6.84 0.43
C VAL A 151 2.37 -5.98 1.38
N VAL A 152 2.78 -4.73 1.54
CA VAL A 152 2.09 -3.73 2.38
C VAL A 152 1.73 -2.54 1.51
N ILE A 153 0.46 -2.18 1.46
CA ILE A 153 -0.05 -0.88 1.00
C ILE A 153 -0.16 -0.01 2.25
N LEU A 154 0.56 1.10 2.29
CA LEU A 154 0.71 1.91 3.49
C LEU A 154 -0.14 3.17 3.43
N GLU A 155 -1.06 3.27 4.37
CA GLU A 155 -1.87 4.42 4.73
C GLU A 155 -2.59 5.09 3.54
N PRO A 156 -3.60 4.42 2.96
CA PRO A 156 -4.46 5.01 1.94
C PRO A 156 -4.91 6.43 2.29
N ASP A 157 -4.95 7.29 1.28
CA ASP A 157 -5.39 8.69 1.31
C ASP A 157 -4.49 9.67 2.09
N ALA A 158 -3.68 9.19 3.04
CA ALA A 158 -3.01 10.01 4.03
C ALA A 158 -2.15 11.15 3.44
N LEU A 159 -1.37 10.89 2.39
CA LEU A 159 -0.52 11.90 1.77
C LEU A 159 -1.33 12.90 0.94
N ALA A 160 -2.28 12.44 0.13
CA ALA A 160 -3.09 13.33 -0.70
C ALA A 160 -4.00 14.23 0.17
N LEU A 161 -4.65 13.68 1.21
CA LEU A 161 -5.46 14.43 2.17
C LEU A 161 -4.66 15.48 2.94
N SER A 162 -3.35 15.32 3.12
CA SER A 162 -2.53 16.31 3.84
C SER A 162 -2.58 17.69 3.21
N THR A 163 -2.96 17.81 1.94
CA THR A 163 -3.10 19.07 1.22
C THR A 163 -4.34 19.87 1.59
N SER A 164 -5.33 19.22 2.22
CA SER A 164 -6.62 19.81 2.58
C SER A 164 -7.04 19.56 4.04
N CYS A 165 -6.32 18.70 4.75
CA CYS A 165 -6.58 18.37 6.14
C CYS A 165 -5.99 19.43 7.08
N GLU A 166 -6.82 20.05 7.92
CA GLU A 166 -6.39 21.09 8.87
C GLU A 166 -5.80 20.51 10.18
N SER A 167 -5.47 19.21 10.22
CA SER A 167 -5.02 18.56 11.46
C SER A 167 -3.67 19.08 11.98
N GLY A 168 -2.89 19.75 11.16
CA GLY A 168 -1.53 20.19 11.50
C GLY A 168 -0.50 19.05 11.60
N ASP A 169 -0.90 17.83 11.29
CA ASP A 169 -0.03 16.66 11.34
C ASP A 169 0.97 16.66 10.18
N ASP A 170 2.21 16.32 10.48
CA ASP A 170 3.21 16.05 9.46
C ASP A 170 3.06 14.60 8.93
N ARG A 171 2.14 14.42 7.98
CA ARG A 171 1.83 13.13 7.36
C ARG A 171 3.06 12.48 6.74
N ALA A 172 3.90 13.28 6.08
CA ALA A 172 5.11 12.77 5.45
C ALA A 172 6.09 12.22 6.50
N ALA A 173 6.26 12.90 7.63
CA ALA A 173 7.09 12.41 8.72
C ALA A 173 6.52 11.15 9.39
N GLN A 174 5.20 11.08 9.59
CA GLN A 174 4.55 9.91 10.17
C GLN A 174 4.70 8.67 9.26
N ILE A 175 4.52 8.83 7.94
CA ILE A 175 4.73 7.76 6.96
C ILE A 175 6.19 7.35 6.88
N ASN A 176 7.11 8.32 6.92
CA ASN A 176 8.55 8.03 6.92
C ASN A 176 8.97 7.20 8.14
N ASP A 177 8.46 7.51 9.35
CA ASP A 177 8.69 6.71 10.56
C ASP A 177 8.09 5.30 10.42
N ALA A 178 6.89 5.16 9.85
CA ALA A 178 6.28 3.86 9.59
C ALA A 178 7.11 3.03 8.59
N ILE A 179 7.64 3.64 7.53
CA ILE A 179 8.57 2.98 6.59
C ILE A 179 9.81 2.46 7.33
N ASP A 180 10.44 3.29 8.17
CA ASP A 180 11.66 2.91 8.88
C ASP A 180 11.45 1.73 9.84
N ARG A 181 10.22 1.52 10.31
CA ARG A 181 9.82 0.36 11.13
C ARG A 181 9.52 -0.87 10.27
N LEU A 182 8.86 -0.68 9.13
CA LEU A 182 8.42 -1.80 8.28
C LEU A 182 9.53 -2.38 7.41
N VAL A 183 10.44 -1.55 6.88
CA VAL A 183 11.52 -2.00 5.98
C VAL A 183 12.34 -3.17 6.54
N PRO A 184 12.73 -3.21 7.84
CA PRO A 184 13.47 -4.32 8.40
C PRO A 184 12.75 -5.68 8.36
N SER A 185 11.41 -5.70 8.26
CA SER A 185 10.65 -6.96 8.15
C SER A 185 10.89 -7.71 6.84
N GLY A 186 11.37 -7.01 5.81
CA GLY A 186 11.53 -7.57 4.46
C GLY A 186 10.27 -7.52 3.60
N ALA A 187 9.15 -6.99 4.10
CA ALA A 187 7.93 -6.79 3.32
C ALA A 187 8.17 -5.83 2.15
N THR A 188 7.53 -6.09 1.01
CA THR A 188 7.49 -5.14 -0.11
C THR A 188 6.46 -4.06 0.16
N ILE A 189 6.86 -2.79 0.19
CA ILE A 189 6.00 -1.69 0.61
C ILE A 189 5.67 -0.80 -0.58
N TYR A 190 4.39 -0.43 -0.72
CA TYR A 190 3.87 0.61 -1.60
C TYR A 190 3.15 1.66 -0.73
N LEU A 191 3.53 2.93 -0.88
CA LEU A 191 2.82 4.04 -0.24
C LEU A 191 1.53 4.33 -1.00
N ASP A 192 0.49 4.83 -0.35
CA ASP A 192 -0.61 5.35 -1.14
C ASP A 192 -0.19 6.57 -1.96
N GLY A 193 -0.52 6.55 -3.24
CA GLY A 193 -0.19 7.56 -4.23
C GLY A 193 -1.41 8.34 -4.75
N GLY A 194 -2.55 8.26 -4.07
CA GLY A 194 -3.79 8.89 -4.51
C GLY A 194 -4.26 8.37 -5.86
N HIS A 195 -4.77 9.25 -6.71
CA HIS A 195 -5.27 8.87 -8.03
C HIS A 195 -5.25 10.04 -9.04
N SER A 196 -5.43 9.72 -10.32
CA SER A 196 -5.27 10.63 -11.46
C SER A 196 -6.16 11.88 -11.42
N THR A 197 -7.28 11.86 -10.71
CA THR A 197 -8.22 12.98 -10.62
C THR A 197 -8.16 13.74 -9.29
N TRP A 198 -7.22 13.40 -8.40
CA TRP A 198 -7.09 14.06 -7.09
C TRP A 198 -6.04 15.16 -7.12
N LEU A 199 -4.75 14.79 -7.21
CA LEU A 199 -3.65 15.74 -7.26
C LEU A 199 -2.90 15.62 -8.58
N PRO A 200 -2.35 16.73 -9.13
CA PRO A 200 -1.39 16.66 -10.23
C PRO A 200 -0.21 15.73 -9.90
N ALA A 201 0.27 14.96 -10.86
CA ALA A 201 1.34 13.99 -10.66
C ALA A 201 2.60 14.58 -10.00
N ALA A 202 2.96 15.81 -10.35
CA ALA A 202 4.11 16.51 -9.75
C ALA A 202 3.90 16.77 -8.25
N GLN A 203 2.71 17.21 -7.84
CA GLN A 203 2.40 17.46 -6.44
C GLN A 203 2.38 16.15 -5.63
N GLN A 204 1.80 15.09 -6.18
CA GLN A 204 1.79 13.78 -5.54
C GLN A 204 3.22 13.22 -5.41
N ALA A 205 4.04 13.37 -6.44
CA ALA A 205 5.44 12.95 -6.40
C ALA A 205 6.24 13.71 -5.33
N ASP A 206 6.00 15.01 -5.14
CA ASP A 206 6.63 15.78 -4.07
C ASP A 206 6.28 15.25 -2.68
N LEU A 207 5.00 14.89 -2.43
CA LEU A 207 4.53 14.28 -1.19
C LEU A 207 5.18 12.90 -0.96
N LEU A 208 5.21 12.05 -1.97
CA LEU A 208 5.84 10.73 -1.92
C LEU A 208 7.35 10.84 -1.65
N ASN A 209 8.03 11.79 -2.29
CA ASN A 209 9.46 12.04 -2.05
C ASN A 209 9.70 12.52 -0.61
N ALA A 210 8.87 13.41 -0.08
CA ALA A 210 8.95 13.88 1.31
C ALA A 210 8.70 12.74 2.31
N ALA A 211 7.77 11.82 2.00
CA ALA A 211 7.48 10.64 2.81
C ALA A 211 8.55 9.54 2.74
N GLY A 212 9.52 9.64 1.82
CA GLY A 212 10.62 8.67 1.75
C GLY A 212 10.39 7.50 0.79
N ILE A 213 9.68 7.69 -0.31
CA ILE A 213 9.41 6.64 -1.33
C ILE A 213 10.70 5.98 -1.86
N ALA A 214 11.84 6.65 -1.77
CA ALA A 214 13.14 6.08 -2.16
C ALA A 214 13.57 4.87 -1.32
N LYS A 215 12.99 4.68 -0.13
CA LYS A 215 13.27 3.57 0.79
C LYS A 215 12.46 2.31 0.48
N VAL A 216 11.40 2.42 -0.32
CA VAL A 216 10.42 1.37 -0.59
C VAL A 216 10.31 1.06 -2.08
N ARG A 217 9.50 0.06 -2.46
CA ARG A 217 9.36 -0.32 -3.86
C ARG A 217 8.65 0.76 -4.68
N GLY A 218 7.60 1.38 -4.13
CA GLY A 218 6.88 2.37 -4.88
C GLY A 218 5.56 2.78 -4.25
N PHE A 219 4.51 2.91 -5.05
CA PHE A 219 3.22 3.42 -4.59
C PHE A 219 2.03 2.65 -5.18
N ALA A 220 0.88 2.76 -4.51
CA ALA A 220 -0.41 2.27 -4.99
C ALA A 220 -1.24 3.45 -5.51
N SER A 221 -1.93 3.27 -6.63
CA SER A 221 -2.81 4.26 -7.22
C SER A 221 -4.26 3.78 -7.21
N ASN A 222 -5.21 4.71 -7.15
CA ASN A 222 -6.65 4.44 -7.25
C ASN A 222 -7.24 3.64 -6.08
N VAL A 223 -6.54 3.56 -4.94
CA VAL A 223 -7.05 2.81 -3.78
C VAL A 223 -8.43 3.35 -3.39
N SER A 224 -9.40 2.44 -3.27
CA SER A 224 -10.81 2.75 -2.96
C SER A 224 -11.53 3.65 -3.98
N ASN A 225 -10.95 3.89 -5.16
CA ASN A 225 -11.50 4.78 -6.18
C ASN A 225 -11.95 4.04 -7.46
N TYR A 226 -12.45 4.80 -8.44
CA TYR A 226 -13.16 4.26 -9.60
C TYR A 226 -12.57 4.73 -10.93
N ASN A 227 -11.41 5.41 -10.94
CA ASN A 227 -10.82 5.94 -12.17
C ASN A 227 -10.41 4.81 -13.12
N ALA A 228 -10.57 5.05 -14.42
CA ALA A 228 -10.27 4.07 -15.43
C ALA A 228 -8.79 3.64 -15.40
N THR A 229 -8.54 2.35 -15.57
CA THR A 229 -7.18 1.74 -15.51
C THR A 229 -6.18 2.45 -16.41
N ASP A 230 -6.55 2.85 -17.63
CA ASP A 230 -5.64 3.54 -18.56
C ASP A 230 -5.26 4.96 -18.08
N SER A 231 -6.17 5.64 -17.39
CA SER A 231 -5.88 6.93 -16.76
C SER A 231 -4.87 6.75 -15.62
N GLU A 232 -5.06 5.73 -14.80
CA GLU A 232 -4.15 5.41 -13.69
C GLU A 232 -2.79 4.88 -14.17
N LYS A 233 -2.74 4.12 -15.27
CA LYS A 233 -1.46 3.74 -15.91
C LYS A 233 -0.67 4.97 -16.37
N SER A 234 -1.35 5.93 -16.98
CA SER A 234 -0.71 7.17 -17.47
C SER A 234 -0.22 8.03 -16.30
N TYR A 235 -1.06 8.21 -15.29
CA TYR A 235 -0.73 8.94 -14.06
C TYR A 235 0.41 8.27 -13.29
N GLY A 236 0.32 6.97 -13.08
CA GLY A 236 1.34 6.19 -12.38
C GLY A 236 2.70 6.25 -13.08
N ALA A 237 2.72 6.20 -14.42
CA ALA A 237 3.96 6.35 -15.19
C ALA A 237 4.58 7.74 -15.01
N GLU A 238 3.76 8.80 -14.97
CA GLU A 238 4.24 10.18 -14.71
C GLU A 238 4.79 10.31 -13.29
N VAL A 239 4.05 9.86 -12.26
CA VAL A 239 4.52 9.86 -10.86
C VAL A 239 5.79 9.04 -10.71
N SER A 240 5.86 7.86 -11.32
CA SER A 240 7.06 7.00 -11.33
C SER A 240 8.28 7.76 -11.85
N SER A 241 8.14 8.46 -12.98
CA SER A 241 9.24 9.25 -13.57
C SER A 241 9.75 10.36 -12.63
N LEU A 242 8.84 10.97 -11.86
CA LEU A 242 9.12 12.06 -10.90
C LEU A 242 9.65 11.56 -9.54
N THR A 243 9.50 10.27 -9.27
CA THR A 243 9.98 9.59 -8.06
C THR A 243 11.18 8.65 -8.34
N ASN A 244 11.97 9.00 -9.36
CA ASN A 244 13.17 8.26 -9.76
C ASN A 244 12.91 6.77 -10.11
N GLY A 245 11.84 6.52 -10.86
CA GLY A 245 11.47 5.19 -11.36
C GLY A 245 10.90 4.28 -10.27
N SER A 246 10.17 4.80 -9.30
CA SER A 246 9.44 4.00 -8.33
C SER A 246 8.39 3.16 -9.03
N HIS A 247 8.27 1.89 -8.63
CA HIS A 247 7.23 1.00 -9.18
C HIS A 247 5.86 1.37 -8.65
N PHE A 248 4.79 0.84 -9.26
CA PHE A 248 3.45 1.07 -8.75
C PHE A 248 2.51 -0.10 -9.01
N VAL A 249 1.42 -0.13 -8.25
CA VAL A 249 0.26 -1.01 -8.43
C VAL A 249 -0.99 -0.17 -8.56
N ILE A 250 -2.04 -0.70 -9.20
CA ILE A 250 -3.31 -0.01 -9.41
C ILE A 250 -4.44 -0.81 -8.78
N ASP A 251 -5.30 -0.15 -7.99
CA ASP A 251 -6.56 -0.73 -7.55
C ASP A 251 -7.57 -0.72 -8.68
N THR A 252 -8.00 -1.92 -9.10
CA THR A 252 -8.98 -2.12 -10.17
C THR A 252 -10.27 -2.77 -9.66
N GLY A 253 -10.44 -2.91 -8.35
CA GLY A 253 -11.55 -3.66 -7.76
C GLY A 253 -12.92 -3.15 -8.16
N ARG A 254 -13.08 -1.83 -8.41
CA ARG A 254 -14.38 -1.21 -8.63
C ARG A 254 -14.42 -0.24 -9.81
N ASN A 255 -13.45 -0.28 -10.70
CA ASN A 255 -13.26 0.74 -11.72
C ASN A 255 -13.73 0.35 -13.14
N GLY A 256 -14.48 -0.76 -13.28
CA GLY A 256 -14.88 -1.27 -14.61
C GLY A 256 -15.66 -0.29 -15.47
N ASN A 257 -16.50 0.54 -14.88
CA ASN A 257 -17.26 1.59 -15.56
C ASN A 257 -16.61 3.00 -15.44
N GLY A 258 -15.40 3.07 -14.89
CA GLY A 258 -14.74 4.35 -14.64
C GLY A 258 -15.41 5.18 -13.55
N SER A 259 -14.91 6.38 -13.28
CA SER A 259 -15.47 7.31 -12.28
C SER A 259 -16.55 8.19 -12.89
N ASN A 260 -17.58 8.50 -12.09
CA ASN A 260 -18.60 9.53 -12.41
C ASN A 260 -18.35 10.84 -11.65
N GLY A 261 -17.24 10.94 -10.91
CA GLY A 261 -16.87 12.08 -10.06
C GLY A 261 -17.34 11.97 -8.61
N GLU A 262 -18.15 10.97 -8.27
CA GLU A 262 -18.54 10.65 -6.89
C GLU A 262 -17.60 9.59 -6.32
N TRP A 263 -17.20 9.74 -5.06
CA TRP A 263 -16.29 8.78 -4.42
C TRP A 263 -17.03 7.82 -3.46
N CYS A 264 -18.12 8.27 -2.84
CA CYS A 264 -18.79 7.52 -1.80
C CYS A 264 -19.95 6.70 -2.37
N ASN A 265 -19.79 5.40 -2.51
CA ASN A 265 -20.80 4.45 -3.00
C ASN A 265 -21.52 4.90 -4.27
N PRO A 266 -20.83 5.36 -5.33
CA PRO A 266 -21.50 5.79 -6.55
C PRO A 266 -22.27 4.65 -7.21
N SER A 267 -23.44 4.96 -7.78
CA SER A 267 -24.24 4.00 -8.55
C SER A 267 -23.57 3.62 -9.88
N ASP A 268 -24.02 2.53 -10.48
CA ASP A 268 -23.61 2.06 -11.81
C ASP A 268 -22.09 1.81 -11.93
N ARG A 269 -21.44 1.41 -10.85
CA ARG A 269 -20.05 0.95 -10.90
C ARG A 269 -20.02 -0.55 -11.20
N ALA A 270 -18.88 -1.02 -11.70
CA ALA A 270 -18.65 -2.42 -12.00
C ALA A 270 -17.27 -2.86 -11.53
N LEU A 271 -17.11 -4.16 -11.33
CA LEU A 271 -15.79 -4.75 -11.12
C LEU A 271 -14.88 -4.46 -12.31
N GLY A 272 -13.68 -4.01 -12.03
CA GLY A 272 -12.67 -3.80 -13.06
C GLY A 272 -11.89 -5.05 -13.40
N GLU A 273 -10.71 -4.87 -13.98
CA GLU A 273 -9.82 -5.96 -14.32
C GLU A 273 -9.47 -6.80 -13.08
N ALA A 274 -9.52 -8.12 -13.22
CA ALA A 274 -9.12 -9.04 -12.15
C ALA A 274 -7.63 -8.83 -11.78
N PRO A 275 -7.23 -9.16 -10.55
CA PRO A 275 -5.83 -9.09 -10.13
C PRO A 275 -4.92 -9.78 -11.15
N THR A 276 -3.95 -9.04 -11.66
CA THR A 276 -3.08 -9.48 -12.77
C THR A 276 -1.68 -8.94 -12.57
N VAL A 277 -0.69 -9.79 -12.66
CA VAL A 277 0.73 -9.42 -12.61
C VAL A 277 1.12 -8.78 -13.93
N VAL A 278 1.88 -7.70 -13.88
CA VAL A 278 2.44 -7.05 -15.07
C VAL A 278 3.96 -7.28 -15.08
N ASP A 279 4.46 -7.83 -16.16
CA ASP A 279 5.89 -8.12 -16.38
C ASP A 279 6.27 -7.75 -17.82
N ASP A 280 6.00 -6.50 -18.19
CA ASP A 280 6.24 -5.94 -19.53
C ASP A 280 7.44 -4.99 -19.58
N GLY A 281 8.18 -4.89 -18.46
CA GLY A 281 9.32 -3.99 -18.31
C GLY A 281 8.93 -2.55 -17.97
N SER A 282 7.67 -2.24 -17.76
CA SER A 282 7.20 -0.96 -17.22
C SER A 282 7.41 -0.88 -15.71
N ALA A 283 7.09 0.27 -15.11
CA ALA A 283 7.10 0.44 -13.67
C ALA A 283 5.82 -0.11 -12.98
N LEU A 284 4.81 -0.51 -13.73
CA LEU A 284 3.60 -1.12 -13.20
C LEU A 284 3.89 -2.58 -12.82
N ASP A 285 3.70 -2.93 -11.55
CA ASP A 285 3.94 -4.30 -11.06
C ASP A 285 2.71 -5.19 -11.17
N ALA A 286 1.53 -4.65 -10.87
CA ALA A 286 0.27 -5.42 -10.90
C ALA A 286 -0.97 -4.52 -10.92
N LEU A 287 -2.06 -5.08 -11.41
CA LEU A 287 -3.42 -4.67 -11.12
C LEU A 287 -3.90 -5.50 -9.92
N LEU A 288 -4.48 -4.88 -8.93
CA LEU A 288 -4.92 -5.52 -7.69
C LEU A 288 -6.35 -5.10 -7.34
N TRP A 289 -7.03 -5.89 -6.53
CA TRP A 289 -8.23 -5.44 -5.82
C TRP A 289 -7.82 -5.06 -4.40
N ILE A 290 -7.46 -3.78 -4.21
CA ILE A 290 -6.95 -3.28 -2.92
C ILE A 290 -8.12 -2.98 -1.98
N LYS A 291 -9.09 -2.16 -2.41
CA LYS A 291 -10.36 -2.06 -1.70
C LYS A 291 -11.20 -3.30 -2.01
N ASN A 292 -11.78 -3.87 -0.98
CA ASN A 292 -12.63 -5.05 -1.11
C ASN A 292 -13.96 -4.69 -1.80
N PRO A 293 -14.22 -5.19 -3.03
CA PRO A 293 -15.51 -4.94 -3.67
C PRO A 293 -16.65 -5.56 -2.84
N GLY A 294 -17.73 -4.78 -2.65
CA GLY A 294 -18.86 -5.16 -1.80
C GLY A 294 -18.80 -4.62 -0.38
N GLU A 295 -17.69 -4.01 0.05
CA GLU A 295 -17.64 -3.21 1.27
C GLU A 295 -17.96 -1.75 0.97
N SER A 296 -18.79 -1.14 1.82
CA SER A 296 -19.23 0.27 1.71
C SER A 296 -18.08 1.25 1.91
N ASP A 297 -18.16 2.42 1.26
CA ASP A 297 -17.27 3.56 1.50
C ASP A 297 -17.72 4.41 2.69
N GLY A 298 -19.00 4.35 3.07
CA GLY A 298 -19.58 5.14 4.14
C GLY A 298 -21.10 5.16 4.14
N ALA A 299 -21.70 5.86 5.10
CA ALA A 299 -23.14 5.98 5.22
C ALA A 299 -23.75 6.99 4.20
N CYS A 300 -23.42 6.79 2.94
CA CYS A 300 -23.85 7.59 1.79
C CYS A 300 -24.48 6.71 0.71
N ASN A 301 -25.29 7.27 -0.15
CA ASN A 301 -25.93 6.61 -1.30
C ASN A 301 -26.57 5.24 -0.99
N GLY A 302 -27.10 5.09 0.25
CA GLY A 302 -27.77 3.86 0.71
C GLY A 302 -26.85 2.79 1.26
N GLY A 303 -25.53 2.99 1.27
CA GLY A 303 -24.57 2.07 1.89
C GLY A 303 -24.59 2.12 3.42
N PRO A 304 -24.13 1.05 4.10
CA PRO A 304 -23.86 1.05 5.53
C PRO A 304 -22.60 1.88 5.85
N ALA A 305 -22.18 1.91 7.13
CA ALA A 305 -20.93 2.56 7.53
C ALA A 305 -19.72 1.99 6.78
N ALA A 306 -18.66 2.81 6.66
CA ALA A 306 -17.43 2.46 5.93
C ALA A 306 -16.86 1.10 6.38
N GLY A 307 -16.43 0.30 5.40
CA GLY A 307 -15.84 -1.02 5.62
C GLY A 307 -16.84 -2.14 5.92
N LEU A 308 -18.11 -1.84 6.14
CA LEU A 308 -19.12 -2.89 6.34
C LEU A 308 -19.55 -3.51 5.01
N TRP A 309 -19.76 -4.82 5.05
CA TRP A 309 -20.30 -5.57 3.92
C TRP A 309 -21.67 -5.05 3.51
N TRP A 310 -21.84 -4.78 2.23
CA TRP A 310 -23.06 -4.27 1.63
C TRP A 310 -23.56 -5.23 0.54
N PRO A 311 -24.47 -6.17 0.88
CA PRO A 311 -24.91 -7.23 -0.05
C PRO A 311 -25.43 -6.71 -1.39
N GLN A 312 -26.22 -5.62 -1.38
CA GLN A 312 -26.75 -5.04 -2.61
C GLN A 312 -25.61 -4.41 -3.45
N GLY A 313 -24.73 -3.62 -2.83
CA GLY A 313 -23.58 -3.04 -3.53
C GLY A 313 -22.65 -4.10 -4.11
N ALA A 314 -22.47 -5.24 -3.44
CA ALA A 314 -21.71 -6.38 -3.94
C ALA A 314 -22.33 -7.00 -5.21
N VAL A 315 -23.67 -7.18 -5.22
CA VAL A 315 -24.41 -7.67 -6.39
C VAL A 315 -24.35 -6.67 -7.54
N ASP A 316 -24.56 -5.38 -7.25
CA ASP A 316 -24.55 -4.32 -8.26
C ASP A 316 -23.19 -4.18 -8.95
N LEU A 317 -22.08 -4.33 -8.19
CA LEU A 317 -20.73 -4.29 -8.74
C LEU A 317 -20.40 -5.52 -9.60
N ALA A 318 -20.95 -6.71 -9.26
CA ALA A 318 -20.57 -7.97 -9.88
C ALA A 318 -21.37 -8.32 -11.15
N ASN A 319 -22.49 -7.62 -11.39
CA ASN A 319 -23.35 -7.77 -12.58
C ASN A 319 -22.92 -6.79 -13.69
#